data_3a952882faed2695df4515f2f10aaec1
#
_entry.id   3a952882faed2695df4515f2f10aaec1
#
_cell.length_a   1.000
_cell.length_b   1.000
_cell.length_c   1.000
_cell.angle_alpha   90.00
_cell.angle_beta   90.00
_cell.angle_gamma   90.00
#
_symmetry.space_group_name_H-M   'P 1'
#
loop_
_entity.id
_entity.type
_entity.pdbx_description
1 polymer ?
#
loop_
_entity_poly.entity_id
_entity_poly.type
_entity_poly.pdbx_seq_one_letter_code
_entity_poly.pdbx_strand_id
1 'polypeptide(L)'
;DTVFIILDKMDKIGLEGVAEELEKEGFAKESIDTYLGLFKEITSDIEGVRYCKEKLKDVLDPKVAEDLETIISTVDSVKTADFKMSFDPTLVRGMSYYTGPIFEISMDEFGGSVGGGGRYDEMIGKFTGNNTSACGFSIGFERIVMLLLERNYEIPTKNGKKAYLIEKNMPADKMLTILKQAQEERNAGTQINISIMKKNKKFQKDQMTAEGYTEFVEFFKDRM
;
A
#
# COMPACT_ATOMS: atom_id res chain seq x y z
N ASP A 1 -10.78 -9.91 -18.45
CA ASP A 1 -9.30 -9.85 -18.27
C ASP A 1 -8.60 -9.10 -19.41
N THR A 2 -9.01 -9.27 -20.69
CA THR A 2 -8.39 -8.62 -21.87
C THR A 2 -8.27 -7.10 -21.72
N VAL A 3 -9.34 -6.42 -21.29
CA VAL A 3 -9.33 -4.95 -21.09
C VAL A 3 -8.24 -4.51 -20.12
N PHE A 4 -8.07 -5.23 -19.00
CA PHE A 4 -7.03 -4.90 -18.01
C PHE A 4 -5.62 -5.13 -18.53
N ILE A 5 -5.41 -6.17 -19.33
CA ILE A 5 -4.11 -6.45 -19.96
C ILE A 5 -3.73 -5.35 -20.97
N ILE A 6 -4.71 -4.83 -21.69
CA ILE A 6 -4.51 -3.72 -22.61
C ILE A 6 -4.27 -2.42 -21.85
N LEU A 7 -5.05 -2.16 -20.78
CA LEU A 7 -4.92 -0.98 -19.94
C LEU A 7 -3.54 -0.89 -19.27
N ASP A 8 -2.99 -2.01 -18.83
CA ASP A 8 -1.65 -2.11 -18.24
C ASP A 8 -0.51 -1.62 -19.16
N LYS A 9 -0.81 -1.51 -20.44
CA LYS A 9 0.14 -0.98 -21.45
C LYS A 9 0.03 0.54 -21.61
N MET A 10 -0.89 1.21 -20.92
CA MET A 10 -1.19 2.63 -21.14
C MET A 10 0.05 3.52 -21.05
N ASP A 11 0.94 3.27 -20.09
CA ASP A 11 2.20 4.01 -19.95
C ASP A 11 3.14 3.89 -21.16
N LYS A 12 3.00 2.80 -21.91
CA LYS A 12 3.88 2.49 -23.07
C LYS A 12 3.30 2.95 -24.38
N ILE A 13 1.99 2.75 -24.56
CA ILE A 13 1.33 2.98 -25.86
C ILE A 13 0.36 4.17 -25.85
N GLY A 14 0.12 4.78 -24.67
CA GLY A 14 -0.79 5.91 -24.50
C GLY A 14 -2.26 5.54 -24.69
N LEU A 15 -3.14 6.53 -24.46
CA LEU A 15 -4.59 6.34 -24.63
C LEU A 15 -4.98 5.94 -26.05
N GLU A 16 -4.32 6.49 -27.08
CA GLU A 16 -4.59 6.16 -28.49
C GLU A 16 -4.26 4.70 -28.78
N GLY A 17 -3.09 4.21 -28.36
CA GLY A 17 -2.70 2.83 -28.53
C GLY A 17 -3.61 1.84 -27.79
N VAL A 18 -4.07 2.20 -26.58
CA VAL A 18 -5.06 1.41 -25.85
C VAL A 18 -6.39 1.37 -26.61
N ALA A 19 -6.85 2.49 -27.15
CA ALA A 19 -8.07 2.54 -27.98
C ALA A 19 -7.98 1.61 -29.18
N GLU A 20 -6.86 1.66 -29.92
CA GLU A 20 -6.63 0.80 -31.09
C GLU A 20 -6.62 -0.70 -30.72
N GLU A 21 -5.98 -1.06 -29.62
CA GLU A 21 -5.97 -2.47 -29.16
C GLU A 21 -7.36 -2.94 -28.76
N LEU A 22 -8.13 -2.10 -28.06
CA LEU A 22 -9.51 -2.43 -27.70
C LEU A 22 -10.43 -2.57 -28.92
N GLU A 23 -10.26 -1.72 -29.95
CA GLU A 23 -11.00 -1.87 -31.23
C GLU A 23 -10.65 -3.17 -31.95
N LYS A 24 -9.39 -3.59 -31.95
CA LYS A 24 -8.94 -4.87 -32.53
C LYS A 24 -9.55 -6.08 -31.81
N GLU A 25 -9.79 -5.97 -30.52
CA GLU A 25 -10.48 -6.99 -29.70
C GLU A 25 -12.02 -6.97 -29.88
N GLY A 26 -12.54 -6.05 -30.68
CA GLY A 26 -13.96 -6.01 -31.05
C GLY A 26 -14.86 -5.20 -30.14
N PHE A 27 -14.29 -4.37 -29.27
CA PHE A 27 -15.10 -3.46 -28.43
C PHE A 27 -15.66 -2.31 -29.28
N ALA A 28 -16.89 -1.90 -28.98
CA ALA A 28 -17.55 -0.80 -29.69
C ALA A 28 -16.86 0.53 -29.38
N LYS A 29 -16.64 1.34 -30.42
CA LYS A 29 -15.94 2.64 -30.30
C LYS A 29 -16.56 3.55 -29.24
N GLU A 30 -17.89 3.64 -29.18
CA GLU A 30 -18.60 4.43 -28.18
C GLU A 30 -18.27 4.01 -26.74
N SER A 31 -18.16 2.69 -26.50
CA SER A 31 -17.78 2.14 -25.19
C SER A 31 -16.31 2.46 -24.87
N ILE A 32 -15.42 2.37 -25.86
CA ILE A 32 -14.00 2.73 -25.72
C ILE A 32 -13.87 4.21 -25.38
N ASP A 33 -14.52 5.09 -26.14
CA ASP A 33 -14.46 6.53 -25.93
C ASP A 33 -14.99 6.92 -24.53
N THR A 34 -16.08 6.31 -24.09
CA THR A 34 -16.64 6.52 -22.75
C THR A 34 -15.69 6.04 -21.67
N TYR A 35 -15.13 4.84 -21.81
CA TYR A 35 -14.22 4.23 -20.85
C TYR A 35 -12.92 5.04 -20.74
N LEU A 36 -12.27 5.32 -21.86
CA LEU A 36 -11.02 6.07 -21.88
C LEU A 36 -11.22 7.56 -21.53
N GLY A 37 -12.42 8.08 -21.74
CA GLY A 37 -12.81 9.42 -21.30
C GLY A 37 -12.65 9.63 -19.79
N LEU A 38 -12.87 8.59 -18.98
CA LEU A 38 -12.69 8.65 -17.53
C LEU A 38 -11.23 8.98 -17.16
N PHE A 39 -10.26 8.36 -17.84
CA PHE A 39 -8.85 8.53 -17.51
C PHE A 39 -8.28 9.91 -17.87
N LYS A 40 -8.94 10.66 -18.74
CA LYS A 40 -8.51 12.02 -19.12
C LYS A 40 -8.72 13.04 -18.00
N GLU A 41 -9.64 12.79 -17.09
CA GLU A 41 -10.03 13.73 -16.02
C GLU A 41 -9.55 13.26 -14.64
N ILE A 42 -9.07 12.04 -14.51
CA ILE A 42 -8.56 11.49 -13.26
C ILE A 42 -7.19 12.11 -12.96
N THR A 43 -7.08 12.77 -11.82
CA THR A 43 -5.79 13.24 -11.30
C THR A 43 -5.09 12.13 -10.50
N SER A 44 -3.76 12.21 -10.41
CA SER A 44 -2.94 11.21 -9.70
C SER A 44 -2.81 11.45 -8.20
N ASP A 45 -3.82 12.06 -7.58
CA ASP A 45 -3.88 12.39 -6.17
C ASP A 45 -5.22 11.95 -5.54
N ILE A 46 -5.49 12.40 -4.32
CA ILE A 46 -6.72 12.08 -3.59
C ILE A 46 -7.99 12.58 -4.32
N GLU A 47 -7.88 13.68 -5.09
CA GLU A 47 -9.01 14.21 -5.85
C GLU A 47 -9.39 13.27 -7.01
N GLY A 48 -8.41 12.55 -7.60
CA GLY A 48 -8.68 11.49 -8.57
C GLY A 48 -9.49 10.33 -7.98
N VAL A 49 -9.21 9.95 -6.72
CA VAL A 49 -10.00 8.93 -6.00
C VAL A 49 -11.44 9.42 -5.79
N ARG A 50 -11.62 10.67 -5.38
CA ARG A 50 -12.93 11.30 -5.18
C ARG A 50 -13.71 11.42 -6.48
N TYR A 51 -13.04 11.79 -7.56
CA TYR A 51 -13.62 11.80 -8.89
C TYR A 51 -14.15 10.41 -9.29
N CYS A 52 -13.36 9.35 -9.10
CA CYS A 52 -13.81 7.99 -9.35
C CYS A 52 -15.01 7.60 -8.48
N LYS A 53 -15.01 7.97 -7.19
CA LYS A 53 -16.15 7.72 -6.28
C LYS A 53 -17.44 8.36 -6.78
N GLU A 54 -17.38 9.58 -7.28
CA GLU A 54 -18.54 10.30 -7.81
C GLU A 54 -19.02 9.72 -9.15
N LYS A 55 -18.10 9.52 -10.09
CA LYS A 55 -18.44 9.08 -11.46
C LYS A 55 -18.88 7.63 -11.52
N LEU A 56 -18.33 6.78 -10.65
CA LEU A 56 -18.61 5.34 -10.64
C LEU A 56 -19.55 4.93 -9.49
N LYS A 57 -20.27 5.87 -8.89
CA LYS A 57 -21.13 5.66 -7.70
C LYS A 57 -22.13 4.50 -7.81
N ASP A 58 -22.55 4.18 -9.03
CA ASP A 58 -23.56 3.12 -9.28
C ASP A 58 -22.92 1.72 -9.37
N VAL A 59 -21.60 1.63 -9.48
CA VAL A 59 -20.87 0.36 -9.67
C VAL A 59 -19.69 0.19 -8.72
N LEU A 60 -19.15 1.27 -8.16
CA LEU A 60 -18.03 1.26 -7.20
C LEU A 60 -18.57 1.19 -5.78
N ASP A 61 -18.11 0.20 -5.01
CA ASP A 61 -18.36 0.21 -3.57
C ASP A 61 -17.69 1.46 -2.93
N PRO A 62 -18.47 2.35 -2.29
CA PRO A 62 -17.94 3.56 -1.65
C PRO A 62 -16.78 3.30 -0.69
N LYS A 63 -16.78 2.14 -0.05
CA LYS A 63 -15.74 1.72 0.89
C LYS A 63 -14.36 1.61 0.22
N VAL A 64 -14.31 1.22 -1.05
CA VAL A 64 -13.03 1.13 -1.79
C VAL A 64 -12.37 2.51 -1.89
N ALA A 65 -13.13 3.53 -2.24
CA ALA A 65 -12.63 4.90 -2.32
C ALA A 65 -12.22 5.43 -0.92
N GLU A 66 -13.03 5.17 0.10
CA GLU A 66 -12.74 5.57 1.48
C GLU A 66 -11.47 4.92 2.03
N ASP A 67 -11.26 3.64 1.74
CA ASP A 67 -10.05 2.92 2.12
C ASP A 67 -8.82 3.51 1.40
N LEU A 68 -8.90 3.84 0.11
CA LEU A 68 -7.82 4.49 -0.64
C LEU A 68 -7.53 5.91 -0.11
N GLU A 69 -8.55 6.72 0.14
CA GLU A 69 -8.37 8.06 0.74
C GLU A 69 -7.68 7.95 2.09
N THR A 70 -8.09 6.98 2.91
CA THR A 70 -7.49 6.73 4.24
C THR A 70 -6.02 6.33 4.12
N ILE A 71 -5.68 5.43 3.20
CA ILE A 71 -4.30 4.98 2.98
C ILE A 71 -3.43 6.16 2.52
N ILE A 72 -3.87 6.90 1.50
CA ILE A 72 -3.12 8.02 0.94
C ILE A 72 -2.88 9.09 2.01
N SER A 73 -3.92 9.53 2.69
CA SER A 73 -3.81 10.57 3.72
C SER A 73 -2.98 10.16 4.92
N THR A 74 -3.09 8.89 5.34
CA THR A 74 -2.31 8.37 6.47
C THR A 74 -0.83 8.29 6.12
N VAL A 75 -0.49 7.71 4.98
CA VAL A 75 0.91 7.59 4.55
C VAL A 75 1.52 8.97 4.34
N ASP A 76 0.82 9.89 3.70
CA ASP A 76 1.31 11.26 3.48
C ASP A 76 1.56 12.00 4.80
N SER A 77 0.76 11.71 5.83
CA SER A 77 0.91 12.30 7.16
C SER A 77 2.08 11.76 7.98
N VAL A 78 2.48 10.50 7.74
CA VAL A 78 3.54 9.84 8.55
C VAL A 78 4.85 9.65 7.79
N LYS A 79 4.87 9.84 6.48
CA LYS A 79 6.10 9.73 5.69
C LYS A 79 7.13 10.74 6.15
N THR A 80 8.38 10.30 6.23
CA THR A 80 9.53 11.14 6.57
C THR A 80 10.59 11.15 5.46
N ALA A 81 10.50 10.19 4.54
CA ALA A 81 11.32 10.17 3.34
C ALA A 81 10.65 11.01 2.24
N ASP A 82 11.46 11.53 1.34
CA ASP A 82 10.99 12.26 0.18
C ASP A 82 10.55 11.27 -0.91
N PHE A 83 9.26 10.96 -0.93
CA PHE A 83 8.61 10.23 -2.00
C PHE A 83 7.22 10.77 -2.27
N LYS A 84 6.78 10.65 -3.49
CA LYS A 84 5.43 11.02 -3.93
C LYS A 84 4.52 9.77 -3.89
N MET A 85 3.34 9.91 -3.29
CA MET A 85 2.25 8.97 -3.53
C MET A 85 1.41 9.45 -4.70
N SER A 86 1.07 8.52 -5.59
CA SER A 86 0.21 8.81 -6.73
C SER A 86 -0.91 7.77 -6.78
N PHE A 87 -2.12 8.23 -7.02
CA PHE A 87 -3.24 7.37 -7.39
C PHE A 87 -3.13 7.03 -8.87
N ASP A 88 -3.08 5.75 -9.17
CA ASP A 88 -3.04 5.25 -10.55
C ASP A 88 -4.17 4.25 -10.79
N PRO A 89 -5.25 4.66 -11.45
CA PRO A 89 -6.38 3.78 -11.77
C PRO A 89 -6.06 2.77 -12.86
N THR A 90 -4.90 2.87 -13.52
CA THR A 90 -4.47 1.96 -14.58
C THR A 90 -3.54 0.86 -14.07
N LEU A 91 -3.11 0.95 -12.81
CA LEU A 91 -2.23 -0.04 -12.21
C LEU A 91 -2.91 -1.42 -12.14
N VAL A 92 -2.37 -2.38 -12.86
CA VAL A 92 -2.85 -3.76 -12.88
C VAL A 92 -1.76 -4.68 -12.34
N ARG A 93 -2.04 -5.39 -11.24
CA ARG A 93 -1.12 -6.35 -10.63
C ARG A 93 -1.87 -7.57 -10.14
N GLY A 94 -1.29 -8.76 -10.29
CA GLY A 94 -1.74 -9.98 -9.63
C GLY A 94 -3.25 -10.23 -9.70
N MET A 95 -3.84 -10.14 -10.89
CA MET A 95 -5.30 -10.15 -11.14
C MET A 95 -6.09 -11.30 -10.49
N SER A 96 -5.40 -12.34 -10.01
CA SER A 96 -6.07 -13.55 -9.52
C SER A 96 -6.07 -13.71 -7.99
N TYR A 97 -5.30 -12.92 -7.24
CA TYR A 97 -5.16 -13.14 -5.79
C TYR A 97 -5.31 -11.91 -4.90
N TYR A 98 -5.20 -10.70 -5.44
CA TYR A 98 -5.46 -9.49 -4.66
C TYR A 98 -6.96 -9.29 -4.44
N THR A 99 -7.33 -8.89 -3.23
CA THR A 99 -8.71 -8.69 -2.78
C THR A 99 -8.95 -7.29 -2.22
N GLY A 100 -8.02 -6.38 -2.41
CA GLY A 100 -8.07 -5.01 -1.93
C GLY A 100 -7.03 -4.12 -2.61
N PRO A 101 -6.61 -3.04 -1.97
CA PRO A 101 -5.64 -2.12 -2.54
C PRO A 101 -4.36 -2.81 -2.98
N ILE A 102 -3.85 -2.40 -4.13
CA ILE A 102 -2.55 -2.79 -4.66
C ILE A 102 -1.66 -1.56 -4.76
N PHE A 103 -0.36 -1.75 -4.72
CA PHE A 103 0.60 -0.66 -4.89
C PHE A 103 1.86 -1.11 -5.61
N GLU A 104 2.51 -0.16 -6.23
CA GLU A 104 3.81 -0.32 -6.86
C GLU A 104 4.77 0.78 -6.36
N ILE A 105 6.04 0.44 -6.28
CA ILE A 105 7.12 1.37 -5.96
C ILE A 105 7.98 1.50 -7.21
N SER A 106 7.97 2.69 -7.80
CA SER A 106 8.84 3.05 -8.92
C SER A 106 9.98 3.93 -8.46
N MET A 107 11.09 3.86 -9.16
CA MET A 107 12.25 4.74 -8.96
C MET A 107 12.71 5.27 -10.32
N ASP A 108 12.84 6.60 -10.41
CA ASP A 108 13.23 7.28 -11.64
C ASP A 108 14.60 6.82 -12.13
N GLU A 109 15.55 6.60 -11.20
CA GLU A 109 16.90 6.12 -11.52
C GLU A 109 16.92 4.75 -12.17
N PHE A 110 15.90 3.95 -11.95
CA PHE A 110 15.78 2.61 -12.53
C PHE A 110 14.87 2.56 -13.75
N GLY A 111 14.09 3.62 -13.98
CA GLY A 111 13.11 3.69 -15.07
C GLY A 111 11.99 2.65 -14.95
N GLY A 112 11.64 2.20 -13.74
CA GLY A 112 10.59 1.22 -13.54
C GLY A 112 10.39 0.76 -12.10
N SER A 113 9.61 -0.30 -11.94
CA SER A 113 9.23 -0.87 -10.64
C SER A 113 10.43 -1.49 -9.92
N VAL A 114 10.59 -1.15 -8.66
CA VAL A 114 11.56 -1.76 -7.74
C VAL A 114 10.89 -2.60 -6.65
N GLY A 115 9.56 -2.56 -6.57
CA GLY A 115 8.79 -3.35 -5.61
C GLY A 115 7.30 -3.15 -5.79
N GLY A 116 6.51 -3.91 -5.09
CA GLY A 116 5.07 -3.74 -5.06
C GLY A 116 4.36 -4.86 -4.34
N GLY A 117 3.08 -4.66 -4.07
CA GLY A 117 2.27 -5.58 -3.30
C GLY A 117 0.80 -5.20 -3.24
N GLY A 118 0.12 -5.71 -2.24
CA GLY A 118 -1.29 -5.42 -2.00
C GLY A 118 -1.91 -6.31 -0.93
N ARG A 119 -3.22 -6.21 -0.81
CA ARG A 119 -4.04 -7.00 0.11
C ARG A 119 -4.56 -8.27 -0.57
N TYR A 120 -4.49 -9.42 0.11
CA TYR A 120 -4.83 -10.74 -0.46
C TYR A 120 -5.47 -11.68 0.59
N ASP A 121 -6.49 -11.22 1.28
CA ASP A 121 -7.15 -11.94 2.38
C ASP A 121 -7.60 -13.36 2.01
N GLU A 122 -8.25 -13.53 0.84
CA GLU A 122 -8.78 -14.82 0.40
C GLU A 122 -7.69 -15.85 0.10
N MET A 123 -6.51 -15.42 -0.31
CA MET A 123 -5.41 -16.33 -0.61
C MET A 123 -5.00 -17.09 0.65
N ILE A 124 -4.88 -16.42 1.78
CA ILE A 124 -4.55 -17.05 3.06
C ILE A 124 -5.69 -17.95 3.52
N GLY A 125 -6.95 -17.51 3.34
CA GLY A 125 -8.13 -18.31 3.65
C GLY A 125 -8.18 -19.66 2.93
N LYS A 126 -7.76 -19.71 1.67
CA LYS A 126 -7.69 -20.95 0.88
C LYS A 126 -6.72 -21.98 1.49
N PHE A 127 -5.65 -21.56 2.13
CA PHE A 127 -4.67 -22.45 2.75
C PHE A 127 -5.02 -22.84 4.19
N THR A 128 -5.63 -21.91 4.94
CA THR A 128 -5.87 -22.09 6.38
C THR A 128 -7.28 -22.53 6.71
N GLY A 129 -8.22 -22.42 5.76
CA GLY A 129 -9.65 -22.65 5.98
C GLY A 129 -10.35 -21.56 6.79
N ASN A 130 -9.64 -20.49 7.17
CA ASN A 130 -10.17 -19.37 7.95
C ASN A 130 -10.01 -18.06 7.20
N ASN A 131 -11.00 -17.18 7.31
CA ASN A 131 -10.89 -15.83 6.76
C ASN A 131 -9.82 -15.05 7.53
N THR A 132 -8.69 -14.80 6.88
CA THR A 132 -7.51 -14.15 7.47
C THR A 132 -7.11 -12.96 6.64
N SER A 133 -7.20 -11.76 7.22
CA SER A 133 -6.71 -10.55 6.56
C SER A 133 -5.20 -10.61 6.36
N ALA A 134 -4.77 -10.39 5.14
CA ALA A 134 -3.36 -10.43 4.78
C ALA A 134 -3.01 -9.36 3.75
N CYS A 135 -1.85 -8.76 3.92
CA CYS A 135 -1.21 -7.91 2.93
C CYS A 135 0.29 -8.19 2.92
N GLY A 136 0.92 -7.89 1.81
CA GLY A 136 2.36 -8.05 1.68
C GLY A 136 2.90 -7.41 0.42
N PHE A 137 4.20 -7.48 0.29
CA PHE A 137 4.88 -6.93 -0.86
C PHE A 137 6.17 -7.71 -1.16
N SER A 138 6.67 -7.53 -2.36
CA SER A 138 8.00 -7.99 -2.77
C SER A 138 8.85 -6.81 -3.22
N ILE A 139 10.15 -6.95 -3.09
CA ILE A 139 11.14 -5.99 -3.60
C ILE A 139 12.02 -6.65 -4.64
N GLY A 140 12.44 -5.88 -5.64
CA GLY A 140 13.45 -6.32 -6.60
C GLY A 140 14.83 -6.28 -5.94
N PHE A 141 15.21 -7.39 -5.29
CA PHE A 141 16.41 -7.45 -4.44
C PHE A 141 17.66 -6.96 -5.16
N GLU A 142 17.96 -7.47 -6.32
CA GLU A 142 19.14 -7.06 -7.10
C GLU A 142 19.11 -5.57 -7.46
N ARG A 143 17.93 -5.06 -7.82
CA ARG A 143 17.75 -3.64 -8.17
C ARG A 143 18.04 -2.72 -6.98
N ILE A 144 17.51 -3.07 -5.80
CA ILE A 144 17.74 -2.31 -4.58
C ILE A 144 19.20 -2.38 -4.16
N VAL A 145 19.83 -3.57 -4.21
CA VAL A 145 21.25 -3.73 -3.86
C VAL A 145 22.13 -2.92 -4.80
N MET A 146 21.88 -2.93 -6.11
CA MET A 146 22.63 -2.11 -7.07
C MET A 146 22.54 -0.62 -6.72
N LEU A 147 21.35 -0.10 -6.48
CA LEU A 147 21.15 1.30 -6.12
C LEU A 147 21.85 1.68 -4.80
N LEU A 148 21.81 0.79 -3.80
CA LEU A 148 22.51 1.01 -2.52
C LEU A 148 24.03 1.05 -2.70
N LEU A 149 24.57 0.16 -3.51
CA LEU A 149 26.01 0.13 -3.83
C LEU A 149 26.46 1.38 -4.60
N GLU A 150 25.70 1.81 -5.60
CA GLU A 150 25.97 3.03 -6.37
C GLU A 150 25.96 4.28 -5.47
N ARG A 151 25.11 4.31 -4.45
CA ARG A 151 25.01 5.40 -3.47
C ARG A 151 25.99 5.28 -2.30
N ASN A 152 26.85 4.27 -2.26
CA ASN A 152 27.73 3.96 -1.13
C ASN A 152 26.97 3.96 0.21
N TYR A 153 25.79 3.33 0.24
CA TYR A 153 24.92 3.32 1.41
C TYR A 153 25.54 2.54 2.55
N GLU A 154 25.68 3.20 3.71
CA GLU A 154 26.13 2.56 4.95
C GLU A 154 24.92 2.05 5.76
N ILE A 155 24.98 0.78 6.17
CA ILE A 155 23.90 0.17 6.98
C ILE A 155 23.90 0.79 8.38
N PRO A 156 22.81 1.44 8.83
CA PRO A 156 22.75 2.05 10.15
C PRO A 156 22.96 1.03 11.27
N THR A 157 23.64 1.42 12.32
CA THR A 157 23.82 0.59 13.52
C THR A 157 22.46 0.38 14.20
N LYS A 158 22.11 -0.88 14.50
CA LYS A 158 20.85 -1.22 15.14
C LYS A 158 20.86 -0.82 16.63
N ASN A 159 19.93 0.05 17.05
CA ASN A 159 19.75 0.50 18.42
C ASN A 159 18.83 -0.40 19.27
N GLY A 160 18.59 -1.65 18.86
CA GLY A 160 17.71 -2.58 19.56
C GLY A 160 16.32 -2.69 18.97
N LYS A 161 15.47 -3.52 19.62
CA LYS A 161 14.11 -3.81 19.20
C LYS A 161 13.10 -3.37 20.26
N LYS A 162 12.10 -2.59 19.86
CA LYS A 162 11.02 -2.08 20.72
C LYS A 162 9.67 -2.47 20.16
N ALA A 163 8.75 -2.87 21.02
CA ALA A 163 7.37 -3.19 20.64
C ALA A 163 6.39 -2.14 21.17
N TYR A 164 5.58 -1.59 20.28
CA TYR A 164 4.43 -0.75 20.58
C TYR A 164 3.19 -1.63 20.65
N LEU A 165 2.59 -1.74 21.83
CA LEU A 165 1.38 -2.50 22.08
C LEU A 165 0.21 -1.53 22.19
N ILE A 166 -0.71 -1.58 21.23
CA ILE A 166 -1.80 -0.62 21.10
C ILE A 166 -3.12 -1.26 21.51
N GLU A 167 -3.89 -0.57 22.34
CA GLU A 167 -5.25 -1.00 22.69
C GLU A 167 -6.13 -1.11 21.43
N LYS A 168 -6.96 -2.16 21.39
CA LYS A 168 -7.88 -2.42 20.27
C LYS A 168 -8.84 -1.22 20.06
N ASN A 169 -9.12 -0.88 18.80
CA ASN A 169 -9.98 0.26 18.43
C ASN A 169 -9.45 1.61 18.93
N MET A 170 -8.16 1.86 18.82
CA MET A 170 -7.54 3.16 19.08
C MET A 170 -8.14 4.22 18.15
N PRO A 171 -8.52 5.42 18.64
CA PRO A 171 -8.97 6.52 17.79
C PRO A 171 -7.93 6.90 16.72
N ALA A 172 -8.41 7.31 15.54
CA ALA A 172 -7.55 7.53 14.38
C ALA A 172 -6.49 8.62 14.60
N ASP A 173 -6.83 9.70 15.27
CA ASP A 173 -5.94 10.80 15.64
C ASP A 173 -4.79 10.33 16.55
N LYS A 174 -5.13 9.52 17.56
CA LYS A 174 -4.14 8.91 18.46
C LYS A 174 -3.28 7.88 17.76
N MET A 175 -3.89 7.05 16.91
CA MET A 175 -3.14 6.10 16.08
C MET A 175 -2.11 6.82 15.20
N LEU A 176 -2.50 7.93 14.58
CA LEU A 176 -1.59 8.73 13.76
C LEU A 176 -0.39 9.26 14.56
N THR A 177 -0.63 9.71 15.80
CA THR A 177 0.44 10.16 16.70
C THR A 177 1.42 9.03 17.02
N ILE A 178 0.90 7.83 17.31
CA ILE A 178 1.72 6.64 17.57
C ILE A 178 2.55 6.25 16.35
N LEU A 179 1.95 6.30 15.17
CA LEU A 179 2.65 5.98 13.90
C LEU A 179 3.79 6.97 13.62
N LYS A 180 3.56 8.27 13.87
CA LYS A 180 4.61 9.31 13.73
C LYS A 180 5.77 9.06 14.70
N GLN A 181 5.47 8.82 15.96
CA GLN A 181 6.49 8.51 16.96
C GLN A 181 7.28 7.25 16.57
N ALA A 182 6.62 6.20 16.15
CA ALA A 182 7.29 4.98 15.70
C ALA A 182 8.20 5.24 14.49
N GLN A 183 7.78 6.11 13.58
CA GLN A 183 8.59 6.47 12.42
C GLN A 183 9.83 7.27 12.79
N GLU A 184 9.70 8.21 13.73
CA GLU A 184 10.84 8.98 14.27
C GLU A 184 11.87 8.06 14.93
N GLU A 185 11.42 7.10 15.76
CA GLU A 185 12.32 6.15 16.41
C GLU A 185 12.97 5.17 15.41
N ARG A 186 12.26 4.78 14.34
CA ARG A 186 12.86 3.99 13.24
C ARG A 186 13.94 4.76 12.51
N ASN A 187 13.70 6.04 12.24
CA ASN A 187 14.71 6.91 11.61
C ASN A 187 15.95 7.09 12.50
N ALA A 188 15.77 7.02 13.82
CA ALA A 188 16.88 7.01 14.79
C ALA A 188 17.60 5.65 14.88
N GLY A 189 17.19 4.63 14.09
CA GLY A 189 17.83 3.31 14.02
C GLY A 189 17.23 2.25 14.96
N THR A 190 16.09 2.52 15.60
CA THR A 190 15.39 1.54 16.46
C THR A 190 14.44 0.67 15.63
N GLN A 191 14.47 -0.64 15.81
CA GLN A 191 13.50 -1.53 15.16
C GLN A 191 12.17 -1.52 15.94
N ILE A 192 11.12 -0.93 15.37
CA ILE A 192 9.80 -0.82 16.01
C ILE A 192 8.80 -1.79 15.41
N ASN A 193 8.23 -2.66 16.25
CA ASN A 193 7.02 -3.45 15.93
C ASN A 193 5.80 -2.75 16.52
N ILE A 194 4.73 -2.66 15.74
CA ILE A 194 3.44 -2.11 16.19
C ILE A 194 2.41 -3.24 16.15
N SER A 195 1.84 -3.56 17.31
CA SER A 195 0.88 -4.66 17.45
C SER A 195 -0.31 -4.27 18.33
N ILE A 196 -1.47 -4.84 18.01
CA ILE A 196 -2.64 -4.71 18.88
C ILE A 196 -2.45 -5.58 20.13
N MET A 197 -2.82 -5.05 21.28
CA MET A 197 -2.79 -5.78 22.55
C MET A 197 -3.70 -7.00 22.50
N LYS A 198 -3.13 -8.17 22.81
CA LYS A 198 -3.89 -9.41 23.02
C LYS A 198 -4.45 -9.47 24.45
N LYS A 199 -5.50 -10.29 24.68
CA LYS A 199 -6.07 -10.51 26.03
C LYS A 199 -4.99 -10.99 27.02
N ASN A 200 -4.14 -11.91 26.60
CA ASN A 200 -2.99 -12.36 27.38
C ASN A 200 -1.73 -11.56 26.98
N LYS A 201 -1.58 -10.37 27.55
CA LYS A 201 -0.45 -9.49 27.30
C LYS A 201 0.89 -10.09 27.74
N LYS A 202 0.90 -10.86 28.81
CA LYS A 202 2.12 -11.51 29.30
C LYS A 202 2.65 -12.47 28.24
N PHE A 203 1.82 -13.37 27.75
CA PHE A 203 2.19 -14.30 26.70
C PHE A 203 2.64 -13.58 25.42
N GLN A 204 1.97 -12.49 25.03
CA GLN A 204 2.36 -11.68 23.88
C GLN A 204 3.77 -11.10 24.05
N LYS A 205 4.07 -10.53 25.24
CA LYS A 205 5.40 -10.00 25.54
C LYS A 205 6.47 -11.09 25.60
N ASP A 206 6.15 -12.23 26.20
CA ASP A 206 7.09 -13.36 26.27
C ASP A 206 7.48 -13.86 24.86
N GLN A 207 6.49 -13.97 23.93
CA GLN A 207 6.76 -14.30 22.54
C GLN A 207 7.68 -13.25 21.87
N MET A 208 7.36 -11.98 21.99
CA MET A 208 8.15 -10.90 21.42
C MET A 208 9.56 -10.83 22.02
N THR A 209 9.69 -11.11 23.32
CA THR A 209 11.03 -11.20 23.96
C THR A 209 11.86 -12.32 23.34
N ALA A 210 11.25 -13.47 23.05
CA ALA A 210 11.95 -14.56 22.34
C ALA A 210 12.38 -14.15 20.91
N GLU A 211 11.67 -13.22 20.28
CA GLU A 211 12.03 -12.61 19.00
C GLU A 211 13.07 -11.47 19.12
N GLY A 212 13.54 -11.18 20.35
CA GLY A 212 14.57 -10.21 20.63
C GLY A 212 14.08 -8.79 20.91
N TYR A 213 12.78 -8.59 21.16
CA TYR A 213 12.27 -7.30 21.64
C TYR A 213 12.56 -7.13 23.13
N THR A 214 13.22 -6.02 23.49
CA THR A 214 13.67 -5.75 24.86
C THR A 214 12.87 -4.63 25.54
N GLU A 215 12.20 -3.79 24.73
CA GLU A 215 11.39 -2.69 25.23
C GLU A 215 9.95 -2.82 24.77
N PHE A 216 9.01 -2.49 25.66
CA PHE A 216 7.57 -2.54 25.42
C PHE A 216 6.91 -1.23 25.83
N VAL A 217 6.29 -0.54 24.88
CA VAL A 217 5.48 0.66 25.12
C VAL A 217 4.02 0.33 24.93
N GLU A 218 3.20 0.59 25.95
CA GLU A 218 1.75 0.32 25.90
C GLU A 218 0.99 1.63 25.71
N PHE A 219 0.14 1.67 24.70
CA PHE A 219 -0.73 2.80 24.38
C PHE A 219 -2.18 2.45 24.70
N PHE A 220 -2.80 3.25 25.55
CA PHE A 220 -4.20 3.12 25.96
C PHE A 220 -5.00 4.33 25.48
N LYS A 221 -6.29 4.12 25.19
CA LYS A 221 -7.18 5.20 24.70
C LYS A 221 -7.28 6.37 25.68
N ASP A 222 -7.24 6.11 26.98
CA ASP A 222 -7.51 7.11 28.01
C ASP A 222 -6.25 7.72 28.61
N ARG A 223 -5.05 7.35 28.15
CA ARG A 223 -3.77 7.75 28.75
C ARG A 223 -2.76 8.31 27.76
N MET A 224 -3.23 8.94 26.70
CA MET A 224 -2.38 9.67 25.76
C MET A 224 -2.59 11.15 25.88
#